data_784aeb9472e7897afc2416a8ffecc10c
#
_entry.id   784aeb9472e7897afc2416a8ffecc10c
#
_cell.length_a   1.000
_cell.length_b   1.000
_cell.length_c   1.000
_cell.angle_alpha   90.00
_cell.angle_beta   90.00
_cell.angle_gamma   90.00
#
_symmetry.space_group_name_H-M   'P 1'
#
loop_
_entity.id
_entity.type
_entity.pdbx_description
1 polymer ?
#
loop_
_entity_poly.entity_id
_entity_poly.type
_entity_poly.pdbx_seq_one_letter_code
_entity_poly.pdbx_strand_id
1 'polypeptide(L)'
;MATWDDLAQELDAWQVSDRRASFWWRDDDAVRVTPALERLLALSDEAETPVSLAVIPRDADDELRDRLARQPRANVLQHGWSHANHAPEGRQEEFGPHRPLPAMLDELARGWRRIAGFAHSFPVFVAPWNRMDPHVLSYLGAAGLRAVSTLGPRGAAEACAGVRQTNVHIDIVDWQGTRGFVGVFAALEQVVTHLRRRRTGEVDADEPTGLMTHHGFHDEGCWRFVDDFLRQTRAHPAVRWLDAKDAFWP
;
A
#
# COMPACT_ATOMS: atom_id res chain seq x y z
N MET A 1 12.69 -19.65 -8.19
CA MET A 1 12.96 -18.21 -8.47
C MET A 1 12.12 -17.81 -9.66
N ALA A 2 11.16 -16.94 -9.45
CA ALA A 2 10.24 -16.53 -10.51
C ALA A 2 10.88 -15.52 -11.47
N THR A 3 10.50 -15.61 -12.74
CA THR A 3 10.93 -14.75 -13.85
C THR A 3 9.74 -13.97 -14.41
N TRP A 4 9.99 -13.06 -15.36
CA TRP A 4 8.93 -12.37 -16.09
C TRP A 4 8.05 -13.34 -16.89
N ASP A 5 8.63 -14.44 -17.41
CA ASP A 5 7.86 -15.48 -18.10
C ASP A 5 6.92 -16.22 -17.14
N ASP A 6 7.34 -16.47 -15.89
CA ASP A 6 6.47 -17.08 -14.88
C ASP A 6 5.30 -16.15 -14.52
N LEU A 7 5.53 -14.83 -14.46
CA LEU A 7 4.46 -13.84 -14.29
C LEU A 7 3.47 -13.87 -15.44
N ALA A 8 3.98 -13.85 -16.68
CA ALA A 8 3.14 -13.92 -17.88
C ALA A 8 2.28 -15.20 -17.88
N GLN A 9 2.88 -16.35 -17.61
CA GLN A 9 2.16 -17.63 -17.53
C GLN A 9 1.09 -17.65 -16.44
N GLU A 10 1.37 -17.06 -15.26
CA GLU A 10 0.37 -16.96 -14.20
C GLU A 10 -0.79 -16.04 -14.60
N LEU A 11 -0.52 -14.91 -15.27
CA LEU A 11 -1.55 -14.01 -15.80
C LEU A 11 -2.39 -14.66 -16.90
N ASP A 12 -1.76 -15.45 -17.79
CA ASP A 12 -2.46 -16.28 -18.77
C ASP A 12 -3.42 -17.28 -18.10
N ALA A 13 -3.00 -17.90 -16.97
CA ALA A 13 -3.85 -18.80 -16.21
C ALA A 13 -5.06 -18.08 -15.59
N TRP A 14 -4.93 -16.81 -15.20
CA TRP A 14 -6.07 -15.98 -14.79
C TRP A 14 -7.03 -15.74 -15.97
N GLN A 15 -6.50 -15.43 -17.14
CA GLN A 15 -7.29 -15.20 -18.36
C GLN A 15 -8.06 -16.46 -18.77
N VAL A 16 -7.41 -17.62 -18.78
CA VAL A 16 -8.04 -18.92 -19.09
C VAL A 16 -9.19 -19.24 -18.11
N SER A 17 -9.06 -18.79 -16.86
CA SER A 17 -10.09 -18.96 -15.82
C SER A 17 -11.25 -17.95 -15.94
N ASP A 18 -11.27 -17.12 -16.98
CA ASP A 18 -12.21 -15.99 -17.18
C ASP A 18 -12.26 -15.04 -15.97
N ARG A 19 -11.10 -14.81 -15.35
CA ARG A 19 -10.93 -13.95 -14.17
C ARG A 19 -9.90 -12.87 -14.44
N ARG A 20 -10.02 -11.75 -13.74
CA ARG A 20 -9.02 -10.66 -13.80
C ARG A 20 -8.16 -10.64 -12.56
N ALA A 21 -6.85 -10.57 -12.76
CA ALA A 21 -5.87 -10.32 -11.73
C ALA A 21 -5.90 -8.83 -11.37
N SER A 22 -6.53 -8.49 -10.25
CA SER A 22 -6.57 -7.12 -9.76
C SER A 22 -5.32 -6.80 -8.96
N PHE A 23 -4.77 -5.60 -9.20
CA PHE A 23 -3.63 -5.03 -8.47
C PHE A 23 -3.99 -3.67 -7.90
N TRP A 24 -3.25 -3.23 -6.89
CA TRP A 24 -3.24 -1.85 -6.40
C TRP A 24 -1.84 -1.47 -5.95
N TRP A 25 -1.55 -0.18 -5.89
CA TRP A 25 -0.24 0.33 -5.58
C TRP A 25 -0.30 1.26 -4.39
N ARG A 26 0.50 0.98 -3.34
CA ARG A 26 0.70 1.81 -2.15
C ARG A 26 2.15 2.24 -2.06
N ASP A 27 2.37 3.53 -1.86
CA ASP A 27 3.69 4.09 -1.59
C ASP A 27 3.68 4.75 -0.22
N ASP A 28 4.60 4.37 0.66
CA ASP A 28 4.60 4.77 2.05
C ASP A 28 5.59 5.94 2.33
N ASP A 29 5.41 6.64 3.46
CA ASP A 29 6.27 7.67 4.06
C ASP A 29 6.25 9.06 3.38
N ALA A 30 5.27 9.38 2.55
CA ALA A 30 5.19 10.71 1.96
C ALA A 30 4.93 11.79 3.03
N VAL A 31 5.75 12.89 3.01
CA VAL A 31 5.61 14.03 3.92
C VAL A 31 5.79 15.38 3.21
N ARG A 32 6.51 15.42 2.11
CA ARG A 32 6.83 16.63 1.33
C ARG A 32 7.11 16.33 -0.13
N VAL A 33 7.11 17.35 -0.96
CA VAL A 33 7.52 17.22 -2.36
C VAL A 33 9.04 17.00 -2.43
N THR A 34 9.43 15.94 -3.14
CA THR A 34 10.85 15.58 -3.36
C THR A 34 11.05 15.15 -4.81
N PRO A 35 12.28 15.18 -5.35
CA PRO A 35 12.54 14.64 -6.69
C PRO A 35 12.13 13.16 -6.83
N ALA A 36 12.24 12.36 -5.77
CA ALA A 36 11.81 10.97 -5.76
C ALA A 36 10.28 10.84 -5.83
N LEU A 37 9.53 11.68 -5.10
CA LEU A 37 8.06 11.72 -5.20
C LEU A 37 7.63 12.14 -6.61
N GLU A 38 8.27 13.17 -7.21
CA GLU A 38 7.94 13.60 -8.56
C GLU A 38 8.19 12.48 -9.58
N ARG A 39 9.27 11.71 -9.42
CA ARG A 39 9.55 10.53 -10.27
C ARG A 39 8.48 9.46 -10.11
N LEU A 40 8.02 9.19 -8.88
CA LEU A 40 6.92 8.24 -8.61
C LEU A 40 5.62 8.68 -9.30
N LEU A 41 5.26 9.95 -9.17
CA LEU A 41 4.07 10.52 -9.79
C LEU A 41 4.14 10.49 -11.32
N ALA A 42 5.31 10.76 -11.89
CA ALA A 42 5.56 10.66 -13.33
C ALA A 42 5.37 9.21 -13.81
N LEU A 43 5.93 8.21 -13.11
CA LEU A 43 5.71 6.79 -13.44
C LEU A 43 4.21 6.40 -13.37
N SER A 44 3.48 6.90 -12.37
CA SER A 44 2.03 6.69 -12.24
C SER A 44 1.28 7.24 -13.45
N ASP A 45 1.65 8.45 -13.91
CA ASP A 45 1.03 9.10 -15.06
C ASP A 45 1.40 8.40 -16.38
N GLU A 46 2.67 8.09 -16.60
CA GLU A 46 3.16 7.41 -17.81
C GLU A 46 2.55 6.01 -17.97
N ALA A 47 2.43 5.27 -16.86
CA ALA A 47 1.78 3.96 -16.84
C ALA A 47 0.24 4.04 -16.75
N GLU A 48 -0.35 5.23 -16.67
CA GLU A 48 -1.79 5.44 -16.41
C GLU A 48 -2.31 4.59 -15.23
N THR A 49 -1.50 4.41 -14.19
CA THR A 49 -1.77 3.52 -13.05
C THR A 49 -1.94 4.34 -11.77
N PRO A 50 -3.07 4.21 -11.05
CA PRO A 50 -3.26 4.93 -9.78
C PRO A 50 -2.23 4.49 -8.73
N VAL A 51 -1.74 5.47 -7.94
CA VAL A 51 -0.90 5.22 -6.76
C VAL A 51 -1.59 5.77 -5.52
N SER A 52 -1.55 5.02 -4.42
CA SER A 52 -2.08 5.43 -3.12
C SER A 52 -0.92 5.79 -2.20
N LEU A 53 -0.76 7.09 -1.92
CA LEU A 53 0.28 7.60 -1.03
C LEU A 53 -0.17 7.49 0.42
N ALA A 54 0.51 6.70 1.22
CA ALA A 54 0.37 6.69 2.66
C ALA A 54 1.18 7.86 3.24
N VAL A 55 0.48 8.91 3.58
CA VAL A 55 1.06 10.19 4.04
C VAL A 55 1.11 10.20 5.56
N ILE A 56 2.29 10.57 6.14
CA ILE A 56 2.47 10.74 7.57
C ILE A 56 1.86 12.08 8.01
N PRO A 57 0.74 12.09 8.75
CA PRO A 57 -0.06 13.31 8.94
C PRO A 57 0.69 14.43 9.66
N ARG A 58 1.47 14.11 10.72
CA ARG A 58 2.13 15.13 11.54
C ARG A 58 3.09 16.00 10.74
N ASP A 59 3.81 15.38 9.80
CA ASP A 59 4.94 16.01 9.12
C ASP A 59 4.60 16.41 7.66
N ALA A 60 3.38 16.11 7.20
CA ALA A 60 2.90 16.50 5.87
C ALA A 60 2.79 18.03 5.77
N ASP A 61 3.41 18.64 4.76
CA ASP A 61 3.38 20.07 4.52
C ASP A 61 2.29 20.48 3.51
N ASP A 62 2.06 21.80 3.43
CA ASP A 62 1.04 22.38 2.54
C ASP A 62 1.47 22.26 1.07
N GLU A 63 2.77 22.25 0.77
CA GLU A 63 3.28 22.08 -0.59
C GLU A 63 2.91 20.71 -1.14
N LEU A 64 3.05 19.65 -0.33
CA LEU A 64 2.60 18.29 -0.68
C LEU A 64 1.11 18.27 -0.98
N ARG A 65 0.30 18.89 -0.10
CA ARG A 65 -1.16 18.96 -0.30
C ARG A 65 -1.52 19.61 -1.63
N ASP A 66 -0.92 20.77 -1.93
CA ASP A 66 -1.19 21.53 -3.13
C ASP A 66 -0.67 20.84 -4.39
N ARG A 67 0.45 20.10 -4.28
CA ARG A 67 0.98 19.27 -5.36
C ARG A 67 0.05 18.10 -5.70
N LEU A 68 -0.42 17.37 -4.68
CA LEU A 68 -1.29 16.21 -4.87
C LEU A 68 -2.70 16.60 -5.33
N ALA A 69 -3.18 17.81 -5.02
CA ALA A 69 -4.43 18.31 -5.57
C ALA A 69 -4.44 18.41 -7.11
N ARG A 70 -3.28 18.49 -7.73
CA ARG A 70 -3.09 18.51 -9.20
C ARG A 70 -2.76 17.16 -9.80
N GLN A 71 -2.83 16.08 -8.98
CA GLN A 71 -2.46 14.72 -9.37
C GLN A 71 -3.66 13.76 -9.22
N PRO A 72 -4.56 13.67 -10.19
CA PRO A 72 -5.82 12.92 -10.04
C PRO A 72 -5.64 11.41 -9.90
N ARG A 73 -4.47 10.86 -10.26
CA ARG A 73 -4.14 9.45 -10.07
C ARG A 73 -3.50 9.14 -8.71
N ALA A 74 -3.14 10.15 -7.92
CA ALA A 74 -2.61 9.96 -6.58
C ALA A 74 -3.74 10.01 -5.54
N ASN A 75 -4.02 8.88 -4.91
CA ASN A 75 -4.91 8.81 -3.75
C ASN A 75 -4.10 9.08 -2.48
N VAL A 76 -4.73 9.61 -1.45
CA VAL A 76 -4.06 9.91 -0.18
C VAL A 76 -4.67 9.12 0.95
N LEU A 77 -3.84 8.37 1.68
CA LEU A 77 -4.19 7.53 2.81
C LEU A 77 -3.46 8.03 4.06
N GLN A 78 -3.97 7.70 5.25
CA GLN A 78 -3.31 8.07 6.51
C GLN A 78 -2.24 7.05 6.90
N HIS A 79 -0.96 7.47 7.03
CA HIS A 79 0.14 6.63 7.51
C HIS A 79 0.46 6.94 8.98
N GLY A 80 -0.16 6.19 9.89
CA GLY A 80 -0.01 6.45 11.31
C GLY A 80 -0.43 7.87 11.72
N TRP A 81 0.33 8.45 12.67
CA TRP A 81 0.31 9.85 13.04
C TRP A 81 1.66 10.53 12.75
N SER A 82 2.74 9.95 13.25
CA SER A 82 4.09 10.55 13.24
C SER A 82 5.18 9.58 12.76
N HIS A 83 4.82 8.33 12.54
CA HIS A 83 5.75 7.24 12.24
C HIS A 83 6.85 7.09 13.31
N ALA A 84 6.53 7.40 14.58
CA ALA A 84 7.45 7.28 15.69
C ALA A 84 7.35 5.87 16.31
N ASN A 85 8.51 5.24 16.51
CA ASN A 85 8.54 3.98 17.24
C ASN A 85 8.31 4.23 18.73
N HIS A 86 7.30 3.58 19.29
CA HIS A 86 6.98 3.61 20.72
C HIS A 86 7.19 2.25 21.39
N ALA A 87 7.53 1.20 20.65
CA ALA A 87 7.84 -0.09 21.25
C ALA A 87 9.11 0.01 22.10
N PRO A 88 9.08 -0.40 23.38
CA PRO A 88 10.25 -0.32 24.26
C PRO A 88 11.33 -1.31 23.84
N GLU A 89 10.91 -2.44 23.24
CA GLU A 89 11.81 -3.50 22.78
C GLU A 89 11.20 -4.20 21.54
N GLY A 90 12.03 -4.91 20.79
CA GLY A 90 11.59 -5.75 19.68
C GLY A 90 11.30 -4.97 18.40
N ARG A 91 10.18 -5.30 17.76
CA ARG A 91 9.80 -4.72 16.46
C ARG A 91 9.19 -3.33 16.63
N GLN A 92 9.59 -2.42 15.76
CA GLN A 92 9.06 -1.05 15.73
C GLN A 92 7.53 -1.06 15.55
N GLU A 93 6.84 -0.20 16.32
CA GLU A 93 5.39 -0.08 16.29
C GLU A 93 4.97 1.30 16.83
N GLU A 94 4.09 2.00 16.10
CA GLU A 94 3.55 3.28 16.56
C GLU A 94 2.30 3.08 17.41
N PHE A 95 1.43 2.15 17.02
CA PHE A 95 0.14 1.89 17.68
C PHE A 95 0.15 0.53 18.40
N GLY A 96 1.10 0.36 19.31
CA GLY A 96 1.31 -0.90 20.04
C GLY A 96 0.59 -0.97 21.39
N PRO A 97 0.50 -2.18 21.98
CA PRO A 97 -0.27 -2.44 23.22
C PRO A 97 0.30 -1.76 24.47
N HIS A 98 1.52 -1.27 24.42
CA HIS A 98 2.22 -0.56 25.50
C HIS A 98 1.88 0.92 25.58
N ARG A 99 1.04 1.43 24.65
CA ARG A 99 0.60 2.84 24.63
C ARG A 99 -0.80 3.00 25.23
N PRO A 100 -1.06 4.13 25.93
CA PRO A 100 -2.41 4.44 26.37
C PRO A 100 -3.38 4.58 25.19
N LEU A 101 -4.44 3.78 25.17
CA LEU A 101 -5.45 3.80 24.11
C LEU A 101 -6.01 5.21 23.81
N PRO A 102 -6.37 6.06 24.81
CA PRO A 102 -6.85 7.40 24.52
C PRO A 102 -5.88 8.27 23.72
N ALA A 103 -4.56 8.14 23.96
CA ALA A 103 -3.55 8.87 23.20
C ALA A 103 -3.49 8.40 21.74
N MET A 104 -3.56 7.09 21.50
CA MET A 104 -3.60 6.52 20.16
C MET A 104 -4.86 6.96 19.40
N LEU A 105 -6.02 6.98 20.05
CA LEU A 105 -7.27 7.40 19.42
C LEU A 105 -7.28 8.89 19.08
N ASP A 106 -6.72 9.75 19.92
CA ASP A 106 -6.55 11.17 19.61
C ASP A 106 -5.63 11.38 18.41
N GLU A 107 -4.52 10.66 18.33
CA GLU A 107 -3.61 10.71 17.19
C GLU A 107 -4.24 10.21 15.89
N LEU A 108 -4.99 9.11 15.91
CA LEU A 108 -5.74 8.62 14.76
C LEU A 108 -6.73 9.68 14.24
N ALA A 109 -7.51 10.28 15.16
CA ALA A 109 -8.50 11.29 14.80
C ALA A 109 -7.85 12.60 14.30
N ARG A 110 -6.75 13.04 14.90
CA ARG A 110 -5.98 14.20 14.40
C ARG A 110 -5.38 13.92 13.04
N GLY A 111 -4.83 12.73 12.86
CA GLY A 111 -4.27 12.27 11.58
C GLY A 111 -5.32 12.33 10.48
N TRP A 112 -6.49 11.73 10.71
CA TRP A 112 -7.55 11.75 9.71
C TRP A 112 -8.05 13.16 9.39
N ARG A 113 -8.21 14.05 10.39
CA ARG A 113 -8.59 15.45 10.13
C ARG A 113 -7.61 16.18 9.21
N ARG A 114 -6.30 15.88 9.32
CA ARG A 114 -5.29 16.46 8.39
C ARG A 114 -5.39 15.84 7.01
N ILE A 115 -5.45 14.52 6.92
CA ILE A 115 -5.50 13.79 5.64
C ILE A 115 -6.79 14.08 4.88
N ALA A 116 -7.93 14.22 5.56
CA ALA A 116 -9.20 14.59 4.93
C ALA A 116 -9.18 16.00 4.26
N GLY A 117 -8.19 16.83 4.55
CA GLY A 117 -7.95 18.09 3.85
C GLY A 117 -7.20 17.97 2.53
N PHE A 118 -6.69 16.78 2.19
CA PHE A 118 -6.09 16.52 0.87
C PHE A 118 -7.17 16.20 -0.17
N ALA A 119 -6.95 16.62 -1.41
CA ALA A 119 -7.74 16.14 -2.52
C ALA A 119 -7.52 14.61 -2.68
N HIS A 120 -8.56 13.90 -3.14
CA HIS A 120 -8.49 12.44 -3.37
C HIS A 120 -8.09 11.63 -2.13
N SER A 121 -8.40 12.14 -0.92
CA SER A 121 -8.17 11.40 0.33
C SER A 121 -9.24 10.32 0.56
N PHE A 122 -8.80 9.19 1.12
CA PHE A 122 -9.68 8.07 1.48
C PHE A 122 -9.49 7.70 2.95
N PRO A 123 -10.57 7.35 3.68
CA PRO A 123 -10.53 7.04 5.10
C PRO A 123 -9.90 5.67 5.40
N VAL A 124 -8.67 5.47 4.92
CA VAL A 124 -7.87 4.26 5.08
C VAL A 124 -6.71 4.54 6.02
N PHE A 125 -6.56 3.71 7.04
CA PHE A 125 -5.40 3.70 7.92
C PHE A 125 -4.34 2.72 7.41
N VAL A 126 -3.16 3.21 7.16
CA VAL A 126 -1.97 2.40 6.86
C VAL A 126 -1.12 2.36 8.12
N ALA A 127 -0.97 1.16 8.71
CA ALA A 127 -0.23 0.99 9.94
C ALA A 127 1.28 1.15 9.68
N PRO A 128 2.01 2.06 10.38
CA PRO A 128 3.46 2.15 10.31
C PRO A 128 4.11 0.79 10.57
N TRP A 129 5.16 0.48 9.80
CA TRP A 129 5.80 -0.84 9.75
C TRP A 129 4.83 -2.01 9.52
N ASN A 130 3.64 -1.72 8.98
CA ASN A 130 2.56 -2.69 8.78
C ASN A 130 2.11 -3.40 10.07
N ARG A 131 2.20 -2.73 11.24
CA ARG A 131 1.88 -3.28 12.56
C ARG A 131 1.02 -2.33 13.37
N MET A 132 0.06 -2.91 14.08
CA MET A 132 -0.72 -2.23 15.10
C MET A 132 -1.32 -3.26 16.05
N ASP A 133 -1.61 -2.83 17.28
CA ASP A 133 -2.38 -3.64 18.22
C ASP A 133 -3.78 -3.93 17.64
N PRO A 134 -4.19 -5.20 17.50
CA PRO A 134 -5.51 -5.56 17.01
C PRO A 134 -6.66 -4.90 17.78
N HIS A 135 -6.46 -4.57 19.06
CA HIS A 135 -7.46 -3.88 19.88
C HIS A 135 -7.80 -2.49 19.32
N VAL A 136 -6.85 -1.80 18.69
CA VAL A 136 -7.05 -0.46 18.10
C VAL A 136 -7.97 -0.52 16.87
N LEU A 137 -8.04 -1.66 16.17
CA LEU A 137 -8.88 -1.81 14.96
C LEU A 137 -10.34 -1.45 15.21
N SER A 138 -10.91 -1.88 16.37
CA SER A 138 -12.31 -1.63 16.71
C SER A 138 -12.65 -0.15 16.89
N TYR A 139 -11.66 0.71 17.06
CA TYR A 139 -11.82 2.15 17.27
C TYR A 139 -11.55 2.99 16.01
N LEU A 140 -11.08 2.41 14.90
CA LEU A 140 -10.81 3.16 13.67
C LEU A 140 -12.03 3.92 13.18
N GLY A 141 -13.23 3.30 13.27
CA GLY A 141 -14.50 3.94 12.91
C GLY A 141 -14.81 5.20 13.73
N ALA A 142 -14.49 5.20 15.01
CA ALA A 142 -14.68 6.37 15.88
C ALA A 142 -13.74 7.53 15.52
N ALA A 143 -12.56 7.22 14.95
CA ALA A 143 -11.63 8.21 14.42
C ALA A 143 -11.99 8.72 13.02
N GLY A 144 -13.04 8.17 12.39
CA GLY A 144 -13.49 8.50 11.03
C GLY A 144 -12.86 7.64 9.94
N LEU A 145 -12.05 6.63 10.29
CA LEU A 145 -11.41 5.70 9.37
C LEU A 145 -12.32 4.51 9.09
N ARG A 146 -12.34 4.03 7.87
CA ARG A 146 -13.26 2.99 7.39
C ARG A 146 -12.55 1.77 6.82
N ALA A 147 -11.23 1.83 6.71
CA ALA A 147 -10.43 0.72 6.22
C ALA A 147 -9.03 0.73 6.83
N VAL A 148 -8.36 -0.41 6.74
CA VAL A 148 -6.98 -0.62 7.19
C VAL A 148 -6.17 -1.35 6.13
N SER A 149 -4.87 -1.04 6.04
CA SER A 149 -3.90 -1.76 5.22
C SER A 149 -2.66 -2.10 6.03
N THR A 150 -2.23 -3.36 5.89
CA THR A 150 -0.99 -3.90 6.45
C THR A 150 -0.25 -4.72 5.38
N LEU A 151 0.61 -5.66 5.76
CA LEU A 151 1.37 -6.54 4.86
C LEU A 151 0.91 -7.99 4.98
N GLY A 152 0.80 -8.66 3.85
CA GLY A 152 0.42 -10.07 3.73
C GLY A 152 -1.08 -10.28 3.52
N PRO A 153 -1.50 -11.51 3.14
CA PRO A 153 -2.89 -11.79 2.83
C PRO A 153 -3.83 -11.51 4.01
N ARG A 154 -4.96 -10.87 3.74
CA ARG A 154 -5.99 -10.64 4.75
C ARG A 154 -6.69 -11.94 5.14
N GLY A 155 -7.15 -12.02 6.39
CA GLY A 155 -7.97 -13.15 6.84
C GLY A 155 -9.44 -13.01 6.44
N ALA A 156 -9.92 -11.78 6.25
CA ALA A 156 -11.28 -11.46 5.85
C ALA A 156 -11.33 -10.09 5.15
N ALA A 157 -12.40 -9.83 4.39
CA ALA A 157 -12.61 -8.54 3.73
C ALA A 157 -12.86 -7.38 4.71
N GLU A 158 -13.24 -7.67 5.94
CA GLU A 158 -13.33 -6.74 7.06
C GLU A 158 -12.39 -7.17 8.19
N ALA A 159 -11.54 -6.26 8.64
CA ALA A 159 -10.69 -6.49 9.82
C ALA A 159 -11.52 -6.56 11.11
N CYS A 160 -12.58 -5.78 11.16
CA CYS A 160 -13.65 -5.79 12.16
C CYS A 160 -14.90 -5.13 11.57
N ALA A 161 -16.03 -5.15 12.30
CA ALA A 161 -17.29 -4.60 11.82
C ALA A 161 -17.17 -3.15 11.34
N GLY A 162 -17.46 -2.93 10.06
CA GLY A 162 -17.41 -1.62 9.39
C GLY A 162 -16.01 -1.10 9.04
N VAL A 163 -14.96 -1.91 9.20
CA VAL A 163 -13.58 -1.58 8.80
C VAL A 163 -13.09 -2.56 7.75
N ARG A 164 -13.04 -2.13 6.51
CA ARG A 164 -12.53 -2.93 5.39
C ARG A 164 -11.03 -3.18 5.53
N GLN A 165 -10.54 -4.29 4.95
CA GLN A 165 -9.11 -4.59 4.91
C GLN A 165 -8.67 -4.92 3.49
N THR A 166 -7.62 -4.25 3.03
CA THR A 166 -6.90 -4.57 1.79
C THR A 166 -5.42 -4.32 2.03
N ASN A 167 -4.64 -5.37 1.92
CA ASN A 167 -3.22 -5.34 2.26
C ASN A 167 -2.32 -5.21 1.02
N VAL A 168 -1.04 -4.96 1.26
CA VAL A 168 0.02 -5.12 0.27
C VAL A 168 0.72 -6.47 0.45
N HIS A 169 1.32 -6.99 -0.61
CA HIS A 169 1.86 -8.37 -0.66
C HIS A 169 3.26 -8.42 -1.23
N ILE A 170 3.67 -7.37 -1.94
CA ILE A 170 4.94 -7.27 -2.65
C ILE A 170 5.70 -6.11 -2.03
N ASP A 171 6.77 -6.42 -1.30
CA ASP A 171 7.73 -5.43 -0.79
C ASP A 171 9.01 -5.54 -1.58
N ILE A 172 9.40 -4.45 -2.25
CA ILE A 172 10.55 -4.45 -3.15
C ILE A 172 11.84 -3.96 -2.48
N VAL A 173 11.79 -3.59 -1.18
CA VAL A 173 12.95 -3.10 -0.44
C VAL A 173 13.49 -4.19 0.50
N ASP A 174 14.80 -4.43 0.44
CA ASP A 174 15.49 -5.34 1.35
C ASP A 174 15.80 -4.65 2.70
N TRP A 175 14.81 -4.59 3.58
CA TRP A 175 14.92 -3.93 4.89
C TRP A 175 15.92 -4.58 5.84
N GLN A 176 16.22 -5.87 5.66
CA GLN A 176 17.11 -6.63 6.56
C GLN A 176 18.57 -6.61 6.10
N GLY A 177 18.83 -6.27 4.84
CA GLY A 177 20.15 -6.26 4.24
C GLY A 177 20.58 -4.88 3.76
N THR A 178 20.53 -4.68 2.44
CA THR A 178 21.11 -3.49 1.78
C THR A 178 20.29 -2.22 1.92
N ARG A 179 19.01 -2.32 2.27
CA ARG A 179 17.97 -1.28 2.18
C ARG A 179 17.75 -0.75 0.76
N GLY A 180 18.24 -1.46 -0.24
CA GLY A 180 18.00 -1.21 -1.66
C GLY A 180 17.02 -2.24 -2.22
N PHE A 181 17.06 -2.43 -3.53
CA PHE A 181 16.18 -3.36 -4.23
C PHE A 181 16.40 -4.82 -3.81
N VAL A 182 15.32 -5.52 -3.51
CA VAL A 182 15.34 -6.94 -3.10
C VAL A 182 15.76 -7.89 -4.25
N GLY A 183 15.83 -7.38 -5.48
CA GLY A 183 16.15 -8.14 -6.69
C GLY A 183 14.93 -8.65 -7.45
N VAL A 184 15.05 -8.70 -8.79
CA VAL A 184 13.94 -9.03 -9.71
C VAL A 184 13.30 -10.38 -9.37
N PHE A 185 14.11 -11.42 -9.13
CA PHE A 185 13.60 -12.75 -8.86
C PHE A 185 12.81 -12.83 -7.54
N ALA A 186 13.29 -12.15 -6.48
CA ALA A 186 12.60 -12.15 -5.19
C ALA A 186 11.29 -11.33 -5.24
N ALA A 187 11.30 -10.20 -5.95
CA ALA A 187 10.09 -9.42 -6.16
C ALA A 187 9.05 -10.19 -6.97
N LEU A 188 9.44 -10.80 -8.10
CA LEU A 188 8.54 -11.60 -8.93
C LEU A 188 8.03 -12.85 -8.21
N GLU A 189 8.83 -13.48 -7.35
CA GLU A 189 8.39 -14.62 -6.53
C GLU A 189 7.22 -14.23 -5.62
N GLN A 190 7.27 -13.04 -4.99
CA GLN A 190 6.16 -12.52 -4.18
C GLN A 190 4.90 -12.32 -5.06
N VAL A 191 5.05 -11.71 -6.24
CA VAL A 191 3.94 -11.46 -7.18
C VAL A 191 3.28 -12.77 -7.60
N VAL A 192 4.06 -13.68 -8.21
CA VAL A 192 3.57 -14.94 -8.79
C VAL A 192 2.95 -15.83 -7.70
N THR A 193 3.61 -15.89 -6.54
CA THR A 193 3.09 -16.68 -5.40
C THR A 193 1.75 -16.15 -4.94
N HIS A 194 1.60 -14.83 -4.73
CA HIS A 194 0.34 -14.27 -4.27
C HIS A 194 -0.77 -14.42 -5.30
N LEU A 195 -0.51 -14.14 -6.58
CA LEU A 195 -1.47 -14.35 -7.66
C LEU A 195 -1.97 -15.80 -7.74
N ARG A 196 -1.04 -16.76 -7.68
CA ARG A 196 -1.37 -18.19 -7.70
C ARG A 196 -2.24 -18.58 -6.52
N ARG A 197 -1.87 -18.16 -5.30
CA ARG A 197 -2.64 -18.46 -4.08
C ARG A 197 -4.06 -17.88 -4.13
N ARG A 198 -4.24 -16.68 -4.69
CA ARG A 198 -5.56 -16.09 -4.96
C ARG A 198 -6.34 -16.92 -5.98
N ARG A 199 -5.69 -17.32 -7.08
CA ARG A 199 -6.36 -18.08 -8.14
C ARG A 199 -6.78 -19.47 -7.67
N THR A 200 -5.98 -20.13 -6.83
CA THR A 200 -6.26 -21.46 -6.27
C THR A 200 -7.17 -21.45 -5.04
N GLY A 201 -7.49 -20.28 -4.49
CA GLY A 201 -8.33 -20.14 -3.29
C GLY A 201 -7.62 -20.44 -1.97
N GLU A 202 -6.29 -20.45 -1.95
CA GLU A 202 -5.49 -20.59 -0.73
C GLU A 202 -5.50 -19.34 0.15
N VAL A 203 -5.78 -18.19 -0.46
CA VAL A 203 -6.02 -16.90 0.19
C VAL A 203 -7.26 -16.27 -0.41
N ASP A 204 -7.73 -15.14 0.17
CA ASP A 204 -8.91 -14.44 -0.33
C ASP A 204 -8.72 -14.05 -1.82
N ALA A 205 -9.54 -14.66 -2.68
CA ALA A 205 -9.45 -14.49 -4.12
C ALA A 205 -9.79 -13.06 -4.59
N ASP A 206 -10.59 -12.36 -3.79
CA ASP A 206 -11.08 -11.01 -4.11
C ASP A 206 -10.16 -9.90 -3.59
N GLU A 207 -9.19 -10.23 -2.70
CA GLU A 207 -8.20 -9.25 -2.26
C GLU A 207 -7.24 -8.90 -3.42
N PRO A 208 -7.16 -7.63 -3.87
CA PRO A 208 -6.23 -7.29 -4.94
C PRO A 208 -4.76 -7.46 -4.48
N THR A 209 -3.89 -7.90 -5.39
CA THR A 209 -2.46 -8.00 -5.11
C THR A 209 -1.84 -6.60 -4.96
N GLY A 210 -1.36 -6.27 -3.77
CA GLY A 210 -0.82 -4.94 -3.46
C GLY A 210 0.69 -4.88 -3.66
N LEU A 211 1.15 -3.91 -4.47
CA LEU A 211 2.54 -3.49 -4.55
C LEU A 211 2.80 -2.43 -3.48
N MET A 212 3.83 -2.62 -2.66
CA MET A 212 4.32 -1.63 -1.70
C MET A 212 5.66 -1.05 -2.16
N THR A 213 5.71 0.27 -2.21
CA THR A 213 6.92 1.04 -2.52
C THR A 213 7.19 2.08 -1.43
N HIS A 214 8.42 2.59 -1.40
CA HIS A 214 8.86 3.67 -0.53
C HIS A 214 9.77 4.57 -1.34
N HIS A 215 9.23 5.52 -2.07
CA HIS A 215 9.98 6.34 -3.03
C HIS A 215 11.24 6.98 -2.46
N GLY A 216 11.23 7.32 -1.15
CA GLY A 216 12.38 7.89 -0.45
C GLY A 216 13.57 6.92 -0.26
N PHE A 217 13.36 5.61 -0.44
CA PHE A 217 14.37 4.56 -0.30
C PHE A 217 14.72 3.87 -1.62
N HIS A 218 14.09 4.28 -2.72
CA HIS A 218 14.31 3.63 -4.01
C HIS A 218 15.71 3.89 -4.55
N ASP A 219 16.46 2.82 -4.80
CA ASP A 219 17.59 2.82 -5.71
C ASP A 219 17.15 2.65 -7.17
N GLU A 220 18.08 2.68 -8.12
CA GLU A 220 17.76 2.48 -9.54
C GLU A 220 17.24 1.08 -9.88
N GLY A 221 17.48 0.09 -9.01
CA GLY A 221 16.91 -1.25 -9.14
C GLY A 221 15.41 -1.23 -8.85
N CYS A 222 14.99 -0.55 -7.75
CA CYS A 222 13.58 -0.33 -7.41
C CYS A 222 12.85 0.40 -8.55
N TRP A 223 13.40 1.53 -9.03
CA TRP A 223 12.78 2.32 -10.08
C TRP A 223 12.57 1.53 -11.37
N ARG A 224 13.60 0.80 -11.82
CA ARG A 224 13.50 -0.05 -13.02
C ARG A 224 12.48 -1.16 -12.85
N PHE A 225 12.47 -1.81 -11.67
CA PHE A 225 11.48 -2.88 -11.43
C PHE A 225 10.05 -2.34 -11.45
N VAL A 226 9.77 -1.20 -10.81
CA VAL A 226 8.42 -0.61 -10.82
C VAL A 226 7.98 -0.27 -12.24
N ASP A 227 8.83 0.40 -13.03
CA ASP A 227 8.54 0.72 -14.43
C ASP A 227 8.26 -0.54 -15.28
N ASP A 228 9.14 -1.53 -15.21
CA ASP A 228 8.97 -2.80 -15.94
C ASP A 228 7.69 -3.54 -15.49
N PHE A 229 7.41 -3.55 -14.18
CA PHE A 229 6.25 -4.25 -13.62
C PHE A 229 4.94 -3.59 -14.04
N LEU A 230 4.84 -2.27 -13.97
CA LEU A 230 3.68 -1.53 -14.45
C LEU A 230 3.47 -1.75 -15.95
N ARG A 231 4.52 -1.61 -16.76
CA ARG A 231 4.44 -1.76 -18.20
C ARG A 231 4.00 -3.17 -18.61
N GLN A 232 4.58 -4.22 -18.03
CA GLN A 232 4.24 -5.60 -18.38
C GLN A 232 2.85 -6.01 -17.90
N THR A 233 2.47 -5.64 -16.68
CA THR A 233 1.14 -5.98 -16.16
C THR A 233 0.03 -5.19 -16.85
N ARG A 234 0.24 -3.90 -17.18
CA ARG A 234 -0.74 -3.10 -17.94
C ARG A 234 -0.98 -3.62 -19.34
N ALA A 235 0.03 -4.19 -19.98
CA ALA A 235 -0.12 -4.77 -21.32
C ALA A 235 -0.96 -6.06 -21.33
N HIS A 236 -1.17 -6.72 -20.19
CA HIS A 236 -1.87 -8.01 -20.13
C HIS A 236 -3.39 -7.85 -19.98
N PRO A 237 -4.24 -8.48 -20.84
CA PRO A 237 -5.67 -8.27 -20.85
C PRO A 237 -6.39 -8.74 -19.57
N ALA A 238 -5.83 -9.72 -18.86
CA ALA A 238 -6.39 -10.21 -17.60
C ALA A 238 -6.07 -9.30 -16.40
N VAL A 239 -5.31 -8.21 -16.57
CA VAL A 239 -4.92 -7.34 -15.45
C VAL A 239 -5.84 -6.12 -15.33
N ARG A 240 -6.12 -5.74 -14.08
CA ARG A 240 -6.75 -4.48 -13.72
C ARG A 240 -6.00 -3.85 -12.55
N TRP A 241 -5.53 -2.62 -12.71
CA TRP A 241 -5.03 -1.77 -11.63
C TRP A 241 -6.18 -0.95 -11.03
N LEU A 242 -6.28 -0.98 -9.70
CA LEU A 242 -7.35 -0.35 -8.93
C LEU A 242 -6.83 0.91 -8.25
N ASP A 243 -7.68 1.93 -8.17
CA ASP A 243 -7.48 3.04 -7.25
C ASP A 243 -7.88 2.64 -5.81
N ALA A 244 -7.70 3.55 -4.84
CA ALA A 244 -8.04 3.26 -3.44
C ALA A 244 -9.55 2.97 -3.26
N LYS A 245 -10.42 3.65 -4.01
CA LYS A 245 -11.87 3.43 -3.93
C LYS A 245 -12.20 1.99 -4.31
N ASP A 246 -11.78 1.55 -5.48
CA ASP A 246 -12.07 0.21 -5.99
C ASP A 246 -11.32 -0.89 -5.22
N ALA A 247 -10.14 -0.60 -4.63
CA ALA A 247 -9.38 -1.55 -3.85
C ALA A 247 -10.01 -1.85 -2.47
N PHE A 248 -10.64 -0.87 -1.84
CA PHE A 248 -11.23 -1.02 -0.50
C PHE A 248 -12.76 -1.18 -0.53
N TRP A 249 -13.45 -0.61 -1.52
CA TRP A 249 -14.92 -0.64 -1.65
C TRP A 249 -15.33 -1.04 -3.08
N PRO A 250 -15.03 -2.31 -3.49
CA PRO A 250 -15.33 -2.83 -4.84
C PRO A 250 -16.82 -2.92 -5.14
#